data_76e706da792c879e88cf2bbe4b2f6512
#
_entry.id   76e706da792c879e88cf2bbe4b2f6512
#
_cell.length_a   1.000
_cell.length_b   1.000
_cell.length_c   1.000
_cell.angle_alpha   90.00
_cell.angle_beta   90.00
_cell.angle_gamma   90.00
#
_symmetry.space_group_name_H-M   'P 1'
#
loop_
_entity.id
_entity.type
_entity.pdbx_description
1 polymer ?
#
loop_
_entity_poly.entity_id
_entity_poly.type
_entity_poly.pdbx_seq_one_letter_code
_entity_poly.pdbx_strand_id
1 'polypeptide(L)'
;MTKAIGVSLFALLIASLAQAESIGAVFYIPLENHNWTQPTSVTSPHPIYRNPAAPFINSLVTPGNAIAANVSYASKYLNVVNVPCNQQLDWVHPSEPNYVWMEAGLAKLTVPLNRRDDPPFPNNIVTAPHLSQLLQEKGLVWRSYQEDIDLAKDPMGQVTDKALPASKWTVPLISFSGASPAYSNRYNASHQYNYQPKHNPPLFFEDTNGGNDAARNNPMAKNYAPLQQLESDLTNNTVARYNWITPNIHNDMHSSLKTDFAYNGVTYAAGTDEQQIALGDNFLSKIVPLIESSQAFRNNGLIVIWTDETEGSPGCGSAEFTLAEIVISPLAKGNAYTNSIPYSHSSDLRSLQEIFGVAGPKGYLGDSANATSLIDLFKPGAIPLSLQDAAH
;
A
#
# COMPACT_ATOMS: atom_id res chain seq x y z
N MET A 1 -26.13 54.08 -55.73
CA MET A 1 -26.35 52.66 -55.40
C MET A 1 -25.12 52.10 -54.73
N THR A 2 -25.07 52.14 -53.42
CA THR A 2 -23.90 51.68 -52.59
C THR A 2 -24.35 50.39 -51.94
N LYS A 3 -23.67 49.28 -52.30
CA LYS A 3 -23.88 47.94 -51.66
C LYS A 3 -23.06 47.87 -50.39
N ALA A 4 -23.74 47.68 -49.27
CA ALA A 4 -23.07 47.33 -48.00
C ALA A 4 -22.82 45.81 -47.99
N ILE A 5 -21.54 45.45 -47.75
CA ILE A 5 -21.10 44.07 -47.56
C ILE A 5 -21.09 43.83 -46.05
N GLY A 6 -22.03 42.99 -45.60
CA GLY A 6 -22.08 42.54 -44.22
C GLY A 6 -21.06 41.43 -44.01
N VAL A 7 -20.10 41.66 -43.10
CA VAL A 7 -19.16 40.65 -42.63
C VAL A 7 -19.76 40.00 -41.39
N SER A 8 -20.21 38.75 -41.50
CA SER A 8 -20.60 37.92 -40.35
C SER A 8 -19.35 37.37 -39.66
N LEU A 9 -19.10 37.85 -38.46
CA LEU A 9 -18.07 37.29 -37.57
C LEU A 9 -18.62 36.00 -36.91
N PHE A 10 -18.18 34.86 -37.37
CA PHE A 10 -18.40 33.59 -36.67
C PHE A 10 -17.41 33.50 -35.48
N ALA A 11 -17.89 33.71 -34.26
CA ALA A 11 -17.13 33.42 -33.05
C ALA A 11 -17.11 31.90 -32.84
N LEU A 12 -15.97 31.25 -33.10
CA LEU A 12 -15.75 29.88 -32.68
C LEU A 12 -15.56 29.89 -31.15
N LEU A 13 -16.56 29.40 -30.43
CA LEU A 13 -16.37 28.98 -29.03
C LEU A 13 -15.54 27.70 -29.06
N ILE A 14 -14.24 27.80 -28.79
CA ILE A 14 -13.40 26.65 -28.42
C ILE A 14 -13.75 26.38 -26.96
N ALA A 15 -14.67 25.47 -26.71
CA ALA A 15 -14.80 24.84 -25.40
C ALA A 15 -13.52 24.03 -25.19
N SER A 16 -12.60 24.51 -24.37
CA SER A 16 -11.52 23.69 -23.84
C SER A 16 -12.18 22.60 -23.01
N LEU A 17 -12.23 21.39 -23.53
CA LEU A 17 -12.47 20.21 -22.71
C LEU A 17 -11.36 20.22 -21.66
N ALA A 18 -11.67 20.63 -20.44
CA ALA A 18 -10.76 20.43 -19.31
C ALA A 18 -10.52 18.92 -19.26
N GLN A 19 -9.30 18.50 -19.58
CA GLN A 19 -8.91 17.12 -19.45
C GLN A 19 -9.10 16.76 -17.96
N ALA A 20 -9.86 15.71 -17.69
CA ALA A 20 -10.09 15.28 -16.32
C ALA A 20 -8.73 15.02 -15.66
N GLU A 21 -8.53 15.60 -14.49
CA GLU A 21 -7.32 15.37 -13.73
C GLU A 21 -7.30 13.90 -13.29
N SER A 22 -6.26 13.15 -13.64
CA SER A 22 -6.08 11.75 -13.30
C SER A 22 -5.08 11.57 -12.18
N ILE A 23 -5.18 10.46 -11.44
CA ILE A 23 -4.23 10.07 -10.40
C ILE A 23 -2.81 10.02 -10.99
N GLY A 24 -1.88 10.65 -10.29
CA GLY A 24 -0.46 10.64 -10.55
C GLY A 24 0.27 9.42 -9.98
N ALA A 25 1.42 9.62 -9.32
CA ALA A 25 2.12 8.53 -8.64
C ALA A 25 1.26 7.94 -7.51
N VAL A 26 1.28 6.61 -7.37
CA VAL A 26 0.59 5.90 -6.30
C VAL A 26 1.62 5.40 -5.28
N PHE A 27 1.33 5.63 -3.99
CA PHE A 27 2.12 5.19 -2.84
C PHE A 27 1.24 4.31 -1.96
N TYR A 28 1.55 3.03 -1.90
CA TYR A 28 0.79 2.04 -1.14
C TYR A 28 1.54 1.69 0.14
N ILE A 29 0.90 1.82 1.30
CA ILE A 29 1.50 1.59 2.62
C ILE A 29 0.69 0.51 3.35
N PRO A 30 1.17 -0.74 3.38
CA PRO A 30 0.53 -1.82 4.12
C PRO A 30 0.78 -1.70 5.63
N LEU A 31 -0.22 -2.08 6.40
CA LEU A 31 -0.18 -2.34 7.83
C LEU A 31 -0.72 -3.74 8.11
N GLU A 32 -0.44 -4.27 9.28
CA GLU A 32 -0.63 -5.67 9.63
C GLU A 32 -1.55 -5.88 10.85
N ASN A 33 -2.26 -7.01 10.79
CA ASN A 33 -2.87 -7.72 11.93
C ASN A 33 -3.75 -6.89 12.87
N HIS A 34 -4.36 -5.79 12.40
CA HIS A 34 -5.30 -5.02 13.20
C HIS A 34 -6.54 -4.66 12.40
N ASN A 35 -7.72 -4.95 12.97
CA ASN A 35 -8.99 -4.57 12.39
C ASN A 35 -9.17 -3.05 12.39
N TRP A 36 -9.85 -2.53 11.38
CA TRP A 36 -10.34 -1.16 11.43
C TRP A 36 -11.46 -1.03 12.45
N THR A 37 -12.49 -1.89 12.32
CA THR A 37 -13.55 -2.05 13.32
C THR A 37 -13.81 -3.52 13.60
N GLN A 38 -14.39 -3.82 14.76
CA GLN A 38 -14.77 -5.16 15.19
C GLN A 38 -15.91 -5.11 16.19
N PRO A 39 -16.62 -6.23 16.45
CA PRO A 39 -17.62 -6.31 17.52
C PRO A 39 -17.02 -5.98 18.89
N THR A 40 -17.79 -5.29 19.73
CA THR A 40 -17.35 -4.92 21.09
C THR A 40 -17.07 -6.11 22.01
N SER A 41 -17.53 -7.29 21.62
CA SER A 41 -17.24 -8.57 22.31
C SER A 41 -15.82 -9.08 22.04
N VAL A 42 -15.15 -8.60 21.00
CA VAL A 42 -13.76 -8.92 20.66
C VAL A 42 -12.87 -7.85 21.29
N THR A 43 -12.04 -8.25 22.23
CA THR A 43 -11.22 -7.34 23.04
C THR A 43 -9.72 -7.40 22.70
N SER A 44 -9.32 -8.35 21.86
CA SER A 44 -7.94 -8.48 21.36
C SER A 44 -7.95 -9.22 20.02
N PRO A 45 -7.14 -8.72 19.03
CA PRO A 45 -6.43 -7.44 19.09
C PRO A 45 -7.38 -6.25 19.14
N HIS A 46 -6.90 -5.09 19.58
CA HIS A 46 -7.69 -3.86 19.59
C HIS A 46 -7.86 -3.30 18.17
N PRO A 47 -9.03 -2.72 17.81
CA PRO A 47 -9.20 -2.08 16.51
C PRO A 47 -8.45 -0.76 16.41
N ILE A 48 -8.11 -0.35 15.19
CA ILE A 48 -7.40 0.91 14.93
C ILE A 48 -8.35 2.11 15.05
N TYR A 49 -9.57 1.97 14.54
CA TYR A 49 -10.52 3.09 14.44
C TYR A 49 -10.89 3.64 15.83
N ARG A 50 -10.62 4.93 16.03
CA ARG A 50 -10.80 5.63 17.32
C ARG A 50 -9.95 5.10 18.48
N ASN A 51 -8.91 4.32 18.18
CA ASN A 51 -7.97 3.87 19.21
C ASN A 51 -7.10 5.05 19.68
N PRO A 52 -6.97 5.29 21.00
CA PRO A 52 -6.10 6.35 21.53
C PRO A 52 -4.62 6.18 21.14
N ALA A 53 -4.17 4.97 20.83
CA ALA A 53 -2.81 4.68 20.37
C ALA A 53 -2.58 5.07 18.90
N ALA A 54 -3.63 5.43 18.15
CA ALA A 54 -3.57 5.84 16.74
C ALA A 54 -4.02 7.31 16.53
N PRO A 55 -3.43 8.32 17.21
CA PRO A 55 -3.90 9.71 17.10
C PRO A 55 -3.74 10.32 15.71
N PHE A 56 -2.70 9.94 14.95
CA PHE A 56 -2.48 10.44 13.60
C PHE A 56 -3.54 9.88 12.63
N ILE A 57 -3.75 8.57 12.62
CA ILE A 57 -4.78 7.92 11.79
C ILE A 57 -6.17 8.47 12.12
N ASN A 58 -6.49 8.62 13.41
CA ASN A 58 -7.76 9.20 13.83
C ASN A 58 -7.94 10.64 13.33
N SER A 59 -6.86 11.42 13.26
CA SER A 59 -6.89 12.78 12.72
C SER A 59 -7.17 12.80 11.22
N LEU A 60 -6.65 11.84 10.45
CA LEU A 60 -6.93 11.68 9.02
C LEU A 60 -8.41 11.42 8.73
N VAL A 61 -9.09 10.67 9.60
CA VAL A 61 -10.48 10.25 9.40
C VAL A 61 -11.49 11.05 10.24
N THR A 62 -11.07 12.20 10.77
CA THR A 62 -11.95 13.12 11.52
C THR A 62 -12.34 14.31 10.65
N PRO A 63 -13.61 14.47 10.27
CA PRO A 63 -14.08 15.61 9.49
C PRO A 63 -13.77 16.95 10.16
N GLY A 64 -13.35 17.93 9.37
CA GLY A 64 -12.96 19.26 9.87
C GLY A 64 -11.53 19.37 10.40
N ASN A 65 -10.79 18.27 10.52
CA ASN A 65 -9.37 18.31 10.80
C ASN A 65 -8.60 18.77 9.54
N ALA A 66 -7.59 19.62 9.71
CA ALA A 66 -6.82 20.17 8.60
C ALA A 66 -6.13 19.07 7.75
N ILE A 67 -5.60 18.02 8.41
CA ILE A 67 -4.94 16.92 7.71
C ILE A 67 -5.93 16.00 6.99
N ALA A 68 -7.24 16.07 7.32
CA ALA A 68 -8.28 15.31 6.65
C ALA A 68 -8.75 15.96 5.33
N ALA A 69 -8.25 17.13 4.98
CA ALA A 69 -8.73 17.90 3.82
C ALA A 69 -8.73 17.13 2.50
N ASN A 70 -7.72 16.27 2.29
CA ASN A 70 -7.55 15.45 1.10
C ASN A 70 -7.79 13.96 1.36
N VAL A 71 -8.48 13.59 2.45
CA VAL A 71 -8.68 12.21 2.88
C VAL A 71 -10.10 11.74 2.61
N SER A 72 -10.22 10.54 2.05
CA SER A 72 -11.45 9.74 2.05
C SER A 72 -11.12 8.33 2.56
N TYR A 73 -12.09 7.59 3.07
CA TYR A 73 -11.87 6.24 3.55
C TYR A 73 -13.10 5.34 3.39
N ALA A 74 -12.88 4.04 3.26
CA ALA A 74 -13.96 3.06 3.21
C ALA A 74 -14.37 2.67 4.63
N SER A 75 -15.65 2.84 5.00
CA SER A 75 -16.15 2.35 6.29
C SER A 75 -16.48 0.85 6.28
N LYS A 76 -16.49 0.25 5.10
CA LYS A 76 -16.80 -1.18 4.90
C LYS A 76 -15.80 -1.81 3.93
N TYR A 77 -14.53 -1.84 4.32
CA TYR A 77 -13.52 -2.62 3.61
C TYR A 77 -13.40 -3.99 4.28
N LEU A 78 -13.60 -5.04 3.50
CA LEU A 78 -13.74 -6.41 3.99
C LEU A 78 -12.56 -7.26 3.54
N ASN A 79 -12.15 -8.20 4.38
CA ASN A 79 -11.15 -9.18 3.98
C ASN A 79 -11.66 -9.98 2.77
N VAL A 80 -10.74 -10.33 1.86
CA VAL A 80 -11.06 -11.23 0.75
C VAL A 80 -11.32 -12.64 1.27
N VAL A 81 -12.23 -13.33 0.61
CA VAL A 81 -12.62 -14.68 0.99
C VAL A 81 -12.44 -15.65 -0.17
N ASN A 82 -12.11 -16.88 0.15
CA ASN A 82 -12.17 -17.97 -0.83
C ASN A 82 -13.61 -18.39 -1.06
N VAL A 83 -13.97 -18.62 -2.31
CA VAL A 83 -15.31 -19.05 -2.69
C VAL A 83 -15.30 -20.54 -3.00
N PRO A 84 -16.24 -21.34 -2.48
CA PRO A 84 -17.35 -20.99 -1.59
C PRO A 84 -16.91 -20.80 -0.15
N CYS A 85 -17.45 -19.75 0.49
CA CYS A 85 -17.25 -19.46 1.91
C CYS A 85 -18.21 -20.29 2.75
N ASN A 86 -17.86 -21.52 3.07
CA ASN A 86 -18.70 -22.49 3.78
C ASN A 86 -18.04 -23.11 5.02
N GLN A 87 -16.83 -22.67 5.37
CA GLN A 87 -16.09 -23.18 6.53
C GLN A 87 -15.41 -22.04 7.30
N GLN A 88 -15.03 -22.28 8.53
CA GLN A 88 -14.48 -21.30 9.47
C GLN A 88 -13.14 -20.66 9.05
N LEU A 89 -12.60 -20.99 7.89
CA LEU A 89 -11.28 -20.58 7.41
C LEU A 89 -11.31 -20.16 5.95
N ASP A 90 -12.44 -19.65 5.49
CA ASP A 90 -12.60 -19.30 4.07
C ASP A 90 -12.21 -17.84 3.73
N TRP A 91 -11.85 -17.00 4.70
CA TRP A 91 -11.15 -15.75 4.43
C TRP A 91 -9.67 -16.02 4.16
N VAL A 92 -9.05 -15.13 3.38
CA VAL A 92 -7.64 -15.24 3.04
C VAL A 92 -6.81 -14.87 4.26
N HIS A 93 -6.07 -15.85 4.77
CA HIS A 93 -5.23 -15.79 5.96
C HIS A 93 -4.17 -16.90 5.88
N PRO A 94 -2.94 -16.73 6.29
CA PRO A 94 -2.29 -15.56 6.90
C PRO A 94 -1.92 -14.45 5.88
N SER A 95 -1.08 -13.50 6.30
CA SER A 95 -0.75 -12.26 5.58
C SER A 95 -0.29 -12.46 4.13
N GLU A 96 0.67 -13.34 3.85
CA GLU A 96 1.26 -13.50 2.50
C GLU A 96 0.22 -13.60 1.37
N PRO A 97 -0.82 -14.47 1.45
CA PRO A 97 -1.82 -14.57 0.40
C PRO A 97 -2.57 -13.25 0.11
N ASN A 98 -2.73 -12.36 1.09
CA ASN A 98 -3.35 -11.06 0.92
C ASN A 98 -2.45 -10.13 0.11
N TYR A 99 -1.14 -10.16 0.35
CA TYR A 99 -0.16 -9.43 -0.46
C TYR A 99 -0.10 -9.93 -1.90
N VAL A 100 -0.11 -11.25 -2.10
CA VAL A 100 -0.19 -11.86 -3.45
C VAL A 100 -1.50 -11.46 -4.14
N TRP A 101 -2.60 -11.35 -3.38
CA TRP A 101 -3.88 -10.91 -3.94
C TRP A 101 -3.82 -9.50 -4.51
N MET A 102 -3.07 -8.62 -3.89
CA MET A 102 -2.87 -7.25 -4.39
C MET A 102 -2.15 -7.18 -5.73
N GLU A 103 -1.39 -8.21 -6.09
CA GLU A 103 -0.74 -8.33 -7.41
C GLU A 103 -1.60 -9.07 -8.43
N ALA A 104 -2.24 -10.18 -8.05
CA ALA A 104 -2.84 -11.10 -9.02
C ALA A 104 -4.35 -11.33 -8.86
N GLY A 105 -4.97 -10.80 -7.82
CA GLY A 105 -6.40 -11.00 -7.54
C GLY A 105 -6.75 -12.46 -7.20
N LEU A 106 -5.80 -13.21 -6.68
CA LEU A 106 -5.98 -14.61 -6.30
C LEU A 106 -4.98 -15.01 -5.19
N ALA A 107 -5.41 -15.95 -4.36
CA ALA A 107 -4.57 -16.56 -3.35
C ALA A 107 -3.98 -17.93 -3.77
N LYS A 108 -4.23 -18.36 -5.00
CA LYS A 108 -3.70 -19.64 -5.48
C LYS A 108 -2.22 -19.52 -5.78
N LEU A 109 -1.44 -19.86 -4.82
CA LEU A 109 -0.05 -20.25 -4.98
C LEU A 109 0.00 -21.58 -5.74
N THR A 110 1.12 -21.86 -6.38
CA THR A 110 1.35 -23.11 -7.16
C THR A 110 1.20 -24.40 -6.32
N VAL A 111 1.04 -24.28 -5.02
CA VAL A 111 0.74 -25.38 -4.09
C VAL A 111 -0.63 -25.10 -3.48
N PRO A 112 -1.50 -26.13 -3.32
CA PRO A 112 -2.86 -25.92 -2.89
C PRO A 112 -2.87 -25.41 -1.47
N LEU A 113 -2.76 -24.10 -1.30
CA LEU A 113 -3.11 -23.51 -0.01
C LEU A 113 -2.88 -22.01 0.07
N ASN A 114 -3.89 -21.36 0.20
CA ASN A 114 -4.28 -20.12 0.83
C ASN A 114 -3.71 -19.88 2.25
N ARG A 115 -2.62 -20.50 2.64
CA ARG A 115 -2.16 -20.50 4.03
C ARG A 115 -0.66 -20.55 4.16
N ARG A 116 0.07 -20.12 3.13
CA ARG A 116 1.51 -19.97 3.26
C ARG A 116 1.82 -18.59 3.85
N ASP A 117 2.80 -18.57 4.70
CA ASP A 117 3.39 -17.37 5.28
C ASP A 117 4.92 -17.47 5.17
N ASP A 118 5.36 -18.03 4.05
CA ASP A 118 6.75 -18.38 3.78
C ASP A 118 7.41 -17.35 2.87
N PRO A 119 8.73 -17.16 2.95
CA PRO A 119 9.47 -16.40 1.93
C PRO A 119 9.25 -16.96 0.52
N PRO A 120 9.37 -16.13 -0.53
CA PRO A 120 9.22 -16.57 -1.92
C PRO A 120 10.27 -17.61 -2.32
N PHE A 121 11.48 -17.50 -1.79
CA PHE A 121 12.59 -18.41 -2.06
C PHE A 121 12.68 -19.55 -1.03
N PRO A 122 12.98 -20.81 -1.45
CA PRO A 122 13.24 -21.19 -2.86
C PRO A 122 12.00 -21.64 -3.65
N ASN A 123 10.86 -21.90 -3.02
CA ASN A 123 9.78 -22.70 -3.64
C ASN A 123 8.38 -22.10 -3.56
N ASN A 124 8.24 -20.83 -3.21
CA ASN A 124 6.95 -20.19 -3.01
C ASN A 124 6.71 -19.11 -4.08
N ILE A 125 6.63 -19.53 -5.35
CA ILE A 125 6.46 -18.66 -6.50
C ILE A 125 5.07 -18.85 -7.11
N VAL A 126 4.45 -17.72 -7.46
CA VAL A 126 3.15 -17.68 -8.14
C VAL A 126 3.34 -17.58 -9.64
N THR A 127 2.62 -18.40 -10.38
CA THR A 127 2.58 -18.34 -11.84
C THR A 127 1.22 -17.82 -12.29
N ALA A 128 1.08 -16.51 -12.39
CA ALA A 128 -0.12 -15.84 -12.86
C ALA A 128 0.24 -14.46 -13.43
N PRO A 129 -0.56 -13.91 -14.35
CA PRO A 129 -0.47 -12.49 -14.71
C PRO A 129 -0.69 -11.63 -13.46
N HIS A 130 0.10 -10.56 -13.29
CA HIS A 130 0.03 -9.74 -12.11
C HIS A 130 0.35 -8.25 -12.39
N LEU A 131 0.01 -7.37 -11.47
CA LEU A 131 0.03 -5.93 -11.67
C LEU A 131 1.41 -5.41 -12.06
N SER A 132 2.46 -5.77 -11.32
CA SER A 132 3.82 -5.29 -11.57
C SER A 132 4.36 -5.74 -12.92
N GLN A 133 3.99 -6.94 -13.42
CA GLN A 133 4.27 -7.39 -14.79
C GLN A 133 3.58 -6.49 -15.81
N LEU A 134 2.28 -6.25 -15.66
CA LEU A 134 1.53 -5.40 -16.60
C LEU A 134 2.06 -3.97 -16.65
N LEU A 135 2.52 -3.45 -15.52
CA LEU A 135 3.18 -2.14 -15.47
C LEU A 135 4.48 -2.15 -16.30
N GLN A 136 5.32 -3.16 -16.13
CA GLN A 136 6.55 -3.31 -16.93
C GLN A 136 6.24 -3.40 -18.43
N GLU A 137 5.26 -4.19 -18.84
CA GLU A 137 4.84 -4.33 -20.23
C GLU A 137 4.35 -3.02 -20.83
N LYS A 138 3.69 -2.16 -20.02
CA LYS A 138 3.26 -0.81 -20.42
C LYS A 138 4.39 0.23 -20.37
N GLY A 139 5.57 -0.13 -19.89
CA GLY A 139 6.69 0.81 -19.70
C GLY A 139 6.51 1.74 -18.49
N LEU A 140 5.63 1.40 -17.56
CA LEU A 140 5.46 2.10 -16.29
C LEU A 140 6.41 1.52 -15.25
N VAL A 141 7.09 2.43 -14.55
CA VAL A 141 8.03 2.02 -13.50
C VAL A 141 7.27 1.75 -12.21
N TRP A 142 7.59 0.64 -11.56
CA TRP A 142 7.20 0.34 -10.19
C TRP A 142 8.44 0.24 -9.30
N ARG A 143 8.29 0.53 -8.01
CA ARG A 143 9.33 0.40 -6.99
C ARG A 143 8.74 -0.07 -5.67
N SER A 144 9.43 -1.01 -5.05
CA SER A 144 9.16 -1.47 -3.70
C SER A 144 10.19 -0.87 -2.75
N TYR A 145 9.76 0.01 -1.85
CA TYR A 145 10.57 0.57 -0.76
C TYR A 145 10.35 -0.27 0.48
N GLN A 146 11.40 -0.89 0.96
CA GLN A 146 11.32 -1.82 2.08
C GLN A 146 12.18 -1.32 3.24
N GLU A 147 11.62 -1.26 4.44
CA GLU A 147 12.41 -0.98 5.63
C GLU A 147 13.30 -2.16 5.96
N ASP A 148 14.52 -1.88 6.43
CA ASP A 148 15.52 -2.86 6.89
C ASP A 148 16.13 -3.79 5.82
N ILE A 149 16.05 -3.46 4.54
CA ILE A 149 16.82 -4.17 3.51
C ILE A 149 18.14 -3.46 3.20
N ASP A 150 19.12 -4.21 2.71
CA ASP A 150 20.42 -3.70 2.21
C ASP A 150 21.09 -2.68 3.15
N LEU A 151 21.05 -2.96 4.46
CA LEU A 151 21.66 -2.11 5.48
C LEU A 151 23.19 -2.24 5.51
N ALA A 152 23.85 -1.10 5.71
CA ALA A 152 25.29 -1.04 5.87
C ALA A 152 25.71 -1.51 7.27
N LYS A 153 26.95 -2.02 7.34
CA LYS A 153 27.61 -2.34 8.61
C LYS A 153 28.66 -1.29 8.94
N ASP A 154 28.85 -1.02 10.22
CA ASP A 154 29.95 -0.22 10.72
C ASP A 154 31.31 -0.95 10.61
N PRO A 155 32.46 -0.31 10.95
CA PRO A 155 33.76 -0.96 10.93
C PRO A 155 33.91 -2.15 11.87
N MET A 156 33.03 -2.29 12.87
CA MET A 156 32.99 -3.45 13.79
C MET A 156 32.07 -4.56 13.28
N GLY A 157 31.48 -4.38 12.10
CA GLY A 157 30.56 -5.34 11.48
C GLY A 157 29.13 -5.28 12.01
N GLN A 158 28.78 -4.28 12.82
CA GLN A 158 27.44 -4.13 13.37
C GLN A 158 26.50 -3.48 12.34
N VAL A 159 25.27 -3.95 12.27
CA VAL A 159 24.22 -3.39 11.40
C VAL A 159 23.88 -1.98 11.86
N THR A 160 23.74 -1.06 10.90
CA THR A 160 23.33 0.34 11.11
C THR A 160 22.06 0.66 10.33
N ASP A 161 21.36 1.75 10.66
CA ASP A 161 20.21 2.26 9.89
C ASP A 161 20.66 3.10 8.65
N LYS A 162 21.70 2.66 7.96
CA LYS A 162 22.18 3.27 6.73
C LYS A 162 22.02 2.31 5.57
N ALA A 163 21.39 2.76 4.51
CA ALA A 163 21.30 1.98 3.28
C ALA A 163 22.65 1.83 2.61
N LEU A 164 22.90 0.68 2.00
CA LEU A 164 23.98 0.49 1.04
C LEU A 164 23.73 1.34 -0.22
N PRO A 165 24.78 1.72 -0.99
CA PRO A 165 24.60 2.39 -2.26
C PRO A 165 23.86 1.49 -3.27
N ALA A 166 23.12 2.09 -4.18
CA ALA A 166 22.25 1.38 -5.13
C ALA A 166 22.96 0.28 -5.96
N SER A 167 24.25 0.44 -6.22
CA SER A 167 25.07 -0.59 -6.90
C SER A 167 25.29 -1.88 -6.08
N LYS A 168 24.81 -1.89 -4.84
CA LYS A 168 24.93 -3.04 -3.92
C LYS A 168 23.59 -3.56 -3.42
N TRP A 169 22.49 -3.04 -3.96
CA TRP A 169 21.18 -3.55 -3.62
C TRP A 169 20.96 -4.96 -4.15
N THR A 170 20.06 -5.66 -3.49
CA THR A 170 19.69 -7.03 -3.80
C THR A 170 18.20 -7.13 -4.09
N VAL A 171 17.75 -8.24 -4.66
CA VAL A 171 16.34 -8.64 -4.57
C VAL A 171 16.16 -9.28 -3.18
N PRO A 172 15.33 -8.71 -2.29
CA PRO A 172 15.36 -9.07 -0.87
C PRO A 172 14.49 -10.31 -0.56
N LEU A 173 14.88 -11.46 -1.11
CA LEU A 173 14.13 -12.72 -1.05
C LEU A 173 14.12 -13.39 0.33
N ILE A 174 14.96 -12.94 1.27
CA ILE A 174 15.19 -13.62 2.56
C ILE A 174 14.94 -12.64 3.69
N SER A 175 14.29 -13.12 4.76
CA SER A 175 14.07 -12.36 5.99
C SER A 175 15.37 -11.86 6.59
N PHE A 176 15.36 -10.65 7.11
CA PHE A 176 16.50 -10.05 7.78
C PHE A 176 16.06 -9.41 9.10
N SER A 177 16.42 -10.01 10.22
CA SER A 177 15.98 -9.54 11.53
C SER A 177 17.08 -9.65 12.58
N GLY A 178 16.98 -8.82 13.61
CA GLY A 178 17.90 -8.83 14.73
C GLY A 178 17.88 -7.55 15.55
N ALA A 179 18.92 -7.38 16.36
CA ALA A 179 19.18 -6.16 17.10
C ALA A 179 20.67 -5.80 17.04
N SER A 180 20.98 -4.51 16.97
CA SER A 180 22.35 -4.01 16.94
C SER A 180 22.46 -2.69 17.71
N PRO A 181 23.45 -2.52 18.59
CA PRO A 181 23.67 -1.23 19.28
C PRO A 181 23.99 -0.07 18.31
N ALA A 182 24.49 -0.37 17.11
CA ALA A 182 24.78 0.63 16.08
C ALA A 182 23.58 0.95 15.19
N TYR A 183 22.48 0.21 15.30
CA TYR A 183 21.22 0.47 14.62
C TYR A 183 20.33 1.36 15.50
N SER A 184 19.76 2.39 14.92
CA SER A 184 18.74 3.21 15.55
C SER A 184 17.65 3.49 14.52
N ASN A 185 16.54 2.79 14.66
CA ASN A 185 15.41 2.93 13.74
C ASN A 185 14.95 4.39 13.66
N ARG A 186 14.89 4.95 12.46
CA ARG A 186 14.58 6.38 12.25
C ARG A 186 13.15 6.77 12.65
N TYR A 187 12.25 5.81 12.76
CA TYR A 187 10.86 6.04 13.12
C TYR A 187 10.62 5.88 14.61
N ASN A 188 11.06 4.77 15.21
CA ASN A 188 10.77 4.40 16.59
C ASN A 188 11.98 4.44 17.54
N ALA A 189 13.17 4.76 17.03
CA ALA A 189 14.44 4.82 17.75
C ALA A 189 14.90 3.50 18.41
N SER A 190 14.25 2.38 18.11
CA SER A 190 14.67 1.07 18.63
C SER A 190 15.96 0.61 17.98
N HIS A 191 16.62 -0.35 18.63
CA HIS A 191 17.79 -1.05 18.08
C HIS A 191 17.41 -2.34 17.32
N GLN A 192 16.12 -2.57 17.07
CA GLN A 192 15.58 -3.76 16.42
C GLN A 192 15.31 -3.47 14.94
N TYR A 193 15.73 -4.40 14.08
CA TYR A 193 15.41 -4.42 12.65
C TYR A 193 14.73 -5.74 12.31
N ASN A 194 13.72 -5.71 11.43
CA ASN A 194 12.95 -6.91 11.09
C ASN A 194 12.23 -6.77 9.75
N TYR A 195 12.94 -7.09 8.67
CA TYR A 195 12.36 -7.19 7.33
C TYR A 195 11.77 -8.58 7.10
N GLN A 196 10.56 -8.64 6.53
CA GLN A 196 9.88 -9.87 6.14
C GLN A 196 9.50 -9.84 4.65
N PRO A 197 10.03 -10.75 3.81
CA PRO A 197 9.74 -10.78 2.37
C PRO A 197 8.28 -11.09 2.03
N LYS A 198 7.54 -11.71 2.95
CA LYS A 198 6.11 -12.02 2.78
C LYS A 198 5.24 -10.77 2.59
N HIS A 199 5.69 -9.60 3.06
CA HIS A 199 5.01 -8.30 2.90
C HIS A 199 5.45 -7.52 1.65
N ASN A 200 6.14 -8.18 0.73
CA ASN A 200 6.68 -7.57 -0.49
C ASN A 200 6.15 -8.32 -1.74
N PRO A 201 4.93 -7.99 -2.20
CA PRO A 201 4.17 -8.81 -3.14
C PRO A 201 4.88 -9.09 -4.47
N PRO A 202 5.65 -8.17 -5.12
CA PRO A 202 6.31 -8.50 -6.38
C PRO A 202 7.37 -9.60 -6.27
N LEU A 203 7.81 -9.95 -5.07
CA LEU A 203 8.80 -11.03 -4.88
C LEU A 203 8.25 -12.42 -5.20
N PHE A 204 6.94 -12.60 -5.17
CA PHE A 204 6.32 -13.91 -5.39
C PHE A 204 6.19 -14.29 -6.86
N PHE A 205 6.69 -13.45 -7.78
CA PHE A 205 6.60 -13.69 -9.23
C PHE A 205 8.00 -13.67 -9.85
N GLU A 206 8.33 -14.68 -10.65
CA GLU A 206 9.68 -14.90 -11.16
C GLU A 206 10.18 -13.76 -12.06
N ASP A 207 9.30 -13.16 -12.84
CA ASP A 207 9.59 -12.07 -13.77
C ASP A 207 9.83 -10.72 -13.07
N THR A 208 9.37 -10.56 -11.83
CA THR A 208 9.61 -9.35 -11.02
C THR A 208 10.64 -9.57 -9.92
N ASN A 209 10.91 -10.81 -9.50
CA ASN A 209 11.96 -11.11 -8.53
C ASN A 209 13.33 -11.42 -9.18
N GLY A 210 13.43 -11.30 -10.51
CA GLY A 210 14.66 -11.50 -11.26
C GLY A 210 15.10 -12.95 -11.37
N GLY A 211 14.16 -13.89 -11.53
CA GLY A 211 14.44 -15.30 -11.68
C GLY A 211 14.75 -15.99 -10.35
N ASN A 212 14.18 -15.47 -9.27
CA ASN A 212 14.38 -16.01 -7.91
C ASN A 212 15.86 -15.97 -7.47
N ASP A 213 16.59 -14.94 -7.90
CA ASP A 213 18.02 -14.76 -7.64
C ASP A 213 18.29 -13.53 -6.75
N ALA A 214 18.83 -13.79 -5.56
CA ALA A 214 19.22 -12.77 -4.60
C ALA A 214 20.62 -12.15 -4.87
N ALA A 215 21.24 -12.46 -6.00
CA ALA A 215 22.57 -11.93 -6.31
C ALA A 215 22.55 -10.41 -6.48
N ARG A 216 23.62 -9.73 -6.02
CA ARG A 216 23.76 -8.25 -6.06
C ARG A 216 23.79 -7.64 -7.47
N ASN A 217 24.06 -8.42 -8.48
CA ASN A 217 24.06 -8.00 -9.88
C ASN A 217 22.74 -8.30 -10.60
N ASN A 218 21.71 -8.75 -9.87
CA ASN A 218 20.41 -8.98 -10.43
C ASN A 218 19.82 -7.65 -10.95
N PRO A 219 19.44 -7.56 -12.23
CA PRO A 219 18.90 -6.32 -12.81
C PRO A 219 17.63 -5.82 -12.13
N MET A 220 16.85 -6.72 -11.51
CA MET A 220 15.61 -6.37 -10.80
C MET A 220 15.86 -5.72 -9.44
N ALA A 221 17.06 -5.85 -8.86
CA ALA A 221 17.40 -5.25 -7.58
C ALA A 221 17.14 -3.73 -7.53
N LYS A 222 17.24 -3.03 -8.66
CA LYS A 222 16.91 -1.59 -8.76
C LYS A 222 15.47 -1.25 -8.41
N ASN A 223 14.55 -2.23 -8.50
CA ASN A 223 13.14 -2.05 -8.19
C ASN A 223 12.84 -2.22 -6.68
N TYR A 224 13.80 -2.77 -5.93
CA TYR A 224 13.71 -2.98 -4.49
C TYR A 224 14.67 -2.04 -3.77
N ALA A 225 14.17 -0.93 -3.28
CA ALA A 225 14.98 0.10 -2.64
C ALA A 225 14.85 0.03 -1.11
N PRO A 226 15.94 0.22 -0.35
CA PRO A 226 15.82 0.54 1.06
C PRO A 226 14.91 1.76 1.27
N LEU A 227 14.08 1.73 2.32
CA LEU A 227 13.12 2.81 2.58
C LEU A 227 13.80 4.19 2.72
N GLN A 228 15.06 4.23 3.15
CA GLN A 228 15.87 5.45 3.19
C GLN A 228 16.01 6.15 1.83
N GLN A 229 15.86 5.42 0.72
CA GLN A 229 15.93 6.00 -0.61
C GLN A 229 14.69 6.83 -0.98
N LEU A 230 13.54 6.57 -0.34
CA LEU A 230 12.29 7.25 -0.66
C LEU A 230 12.39 8.77 -0.53
N GLU A 231 13.01 9.27 0.55
CA GLU A 231 13.18 10.70 0.78
C GLU A 231 13.98 11.37 -0.35
N SER A 232 15.05 10.72 -0.80
CA SER A 232 15.85 11.20 -1.94
C SER A 232 15.04 11.19 -3.24
N ASP A 233 14.28 10.13 -3.49
CA ASP A 233 13.48 10.01 -4.72
C ASP A 233 12.32 11.02 -4.75
N LEU A 234 11.69 11.28 -3.61
CA LEU A 234 10.67 12.33 -3.47
C LEU A 234 11.26 13.73 -3.72
N THR A 235 12.42 14.02 -3.14
CA THR A 235 13.12 15.30 -3.29
C THR A 235 13.54 15.55 -4.73
N ASN A 236 14.04 14.52 -5.42
CA ASN A 236 14.51 14.60 -6.79
C ASN A 236 13.40 14.38 -7.84
N ASN A 237 12.17 14.13 -7.39
CA ASN A 237 11.02 13.78 -8.24
C ASN A 237 11.30 12.58 -9.17
N THR A 238 11.92 11.53 -8.62
CA THR A 238 12.32 10.29 -9.31
C THR A 238 11.58 9.04 -8.80
N VAL A 239 10.52 9.23 -8.02
CA VAL A 239 9.65 8.13 -7.59
C VAL A 239 9.00 7.42 -8.79
N ALA A 240 8.69 6.16 -8.61
CA ALA A 240 8.01 5.37 -9.63
C ALA A 240 6.54 5.81 -9.81
N ARG A 241 5.91 5.30 -10.86
CA ARG A 241 4.46 5.48 -11.08
C ARG A 241 3.64 4.70 -10.03
N TYR A 242 4.14 3.54 -9.59
CA TYR A 242 3.62 2.71 -8.51
C TYR A 242 4.71 2.44 -7.49
N ASN A 243 4.46 2.78 -6.22
CA ASN A 243 5.41 2.67 -5.13
C ASN A 243 4.77 1.88 -3.99
N TRP A 244 5.28 0.68 -3.71
CA TRP A 244 4.91 -0.14 -2.57
C TRP A 244 5.86 0.17 -1.42
N ILE A 245 5.36 0.61 -0.26
CA ILE A 245 6.16 1.08 0.86
C ILE A 245 5.87 0.22 2.08
N THR A 246 6.73 -0.74 2.38
CA THR A 246 6.52 -1.64 3.52
C THR A 246 7.36 -1.22 4.71
N PRO A 247 6.73 -0.88 5.83
CA PRO A 247 7.41 -0.78 7.12
C PRO A 247 8.03 -2.12 7.53
N ASN A 248 8.97 -2.10 8.48
CA ASN A 248 9.37 -3.35 9.11
C ASN A 248 8.25 -3.87 10.02
N ILE A 249 8.37 -5.13 10.45
CA ILE A 249 7.30 -5.84 11.20
C ILE A 249 6.93 -5.19 12.57
N HIS A 250 7.70 -4.21 13.03
CA HIS A 250 7.35 -3.40 14.20
C HIS A 250 6.56 -2.15 13.81
N ASN A 251 6.96 -1.51 12.73
CA ASN A 251 6.35 -0.28 12.24
C ASN A 251 5.10 -0.52 11.38
N ASP A 252 4.81 -1.77 10.99
CA ASP A 252 3.58 -2.16 10.29
C ASP A 252 2.44 -2.60 11.22
N MET A 253 2.60 -2.52 12.54
CA MET A 253 1.67 -2.97 13.59
C MET A 253 1.67 -4.48 13.88
N HIS A 254 2.48 -5.30 13.21
CA HIS A 254 2.47 -6.76 13.43
C HIS A 254 3.12 -7.16 14.76
N SER A 255 4.26 -6.56 15.11
CA SER A 255 5.05 -6.99 16.27
C SER A 255 5.44 -5.83 17.17
N SER A 256 5.29 -6.02 18.47
CA SER A 256 5.77 -5.08 19.48
C SER A 256 7.30 -5.06 19.58
N LEU A 257 7.84 -3.99 20.15
CA LEU A 257 9.25 -3.92 20.57
C LEU A 257 9.46 -4.69 21.89
N LYS A 258 10.72 -5.04 22.15
CA LYS A 258 11.13 -5.65 23.42
C LYS A 258 11.28 -4.64 24.56
N THR A 259 11.14 -3.36 24.29
CA THR A 259 11.23 -2.25 25.25
C THR A 259 9.99 -1.38 25.13
N ASP A 260 9.68 -0.62 26.16
CA ASP A 260 8.61 0.35 26.13
C ASP A 260 8.84 1.38 25.02
N PHE A 261 7.75 1.89 24.46
CA PHE A 261 7.76 2.88 23.40
C PHE A 261 7.01 4.15 23.82
N ALA A 262 7.67 5.29 23.72
CA ALA A 262 7.07 6.59 24.00
C ALA A 262 6.60 7.25 22.70
N TYR A 263 5.32 7.58 22.63
CA TYR A 263 4.73 8.26 21.47
C TYR A 263 3.63 9.22 21.92
N ASN A 264 3.65 10.44 21.40
CA ASN A 264 2.65 11.48 21.66
C ASN A 264 2.36 11.71 23.17
N GLY A 265 3.39 11.68 24.01
CA GLY A 265 3.29 11.88 25.46
C GLY A 265 2.79 10.68 26.25
N VAL A 266 2.57 9.53 25.63
CA VAL A 266 2.16 8.27 26.25
C VAL A 266 3.31 7.26 26.14
N THR A 267 3.51 6.47 27.18
CA THR A 267 4.44 5.33 27.17
C THR A 267 3.63 4.03 27.05
N TYR A 268 3.87 3.30 25.97
CA TYR A 268 3.24 2.01 25.68
C TYR A 268 4.18 0.87 26.10
N ALA A 269 3.68 -0.04 26.93
CA ALA A 269 4.46 -1.14 27.47
C ALA A 269 4.88 -2.13 26.35
N ALA A 270 6.08 -2.68 26.49
CA ALA A 270 6.59 -3.72 25.60
C ALA A 270 5.64 -4.93 25.54
N GLY A 271 5.40 -5.44 24.34
CA GLY A 271 4.58 -6.64 24.14
C GLY A 271 3.08 -6.41 24.14
N THR A 272 2.60 -5.17 24.13
CA THR A 272 1.16 -4.86 24.10
C THR A 272 0.67 -4.51 22.69
N ASP A 273 -0.61 -4.75 22.47
CA ASP A 273 -1.36 -4.40 21.27
C ASP A 273 -1.32 -2.88 20.99
N GLU A 274 -1.50 -2.08 22.06
CA GLU A 274 -1.45 -0.63 21.96
C GLU A 274 -0.07 -0.14 21.52
N GLN A 275 1.01 -0.85 21.90
CA GLN A 275 2.34 -0.52 21.41
C GLN A 275 2.46 -0.76 19.91
N GLN A 276 1.92 -1.87 19.40
CA GLN A 276 1.93 -2.19 17.98
C GLN A 276 1.19 -1.11 17.18
N ILE A 277 -0.02 -0.74 17.60
CA ILE A 277 -0.80 0.32 16.97
C ILE A 277 -0.05 1.66 17.02
N ALA A 278 0.54 2.00 18.16
CA ALA A 278 1.29 3.25 18.33
C ALA A 278 2.54 3.30 17.44
N LEU A 279 3.21 2.19 17.21
CA LEU A 279 4.37 2.11 16.31
C LEU A 279 3.98 2.37 14.85
N GLY A 280 2.91 1.77 14.35
CA GLY A 280 2.42 2.01 12.99
C GLY A 280 1.87 3.42 12.81
N ASP A 281 1.13 3.94 13.79
CA ASP A 281 0.62 5.32 13.76
C ASP A 281 1.77 6.35 13.74
N ASN A 282 2.81 6.13 14.55
CA ASN A 282 4.03 6.93 14.55
C ASN A 282 4.78 6.86 13.21
N PHE A 283 4.87 5.68 12.59
CA PHE A 283 5.45 5.53 11.25
C PHE A 283 4.69 6.37 10.24
N LEU A 284 3.37 6.21 10.20
CA LEU A 284 2.50 6.97 9.27
C LEU A 284 2.59 8.48 9.51
N SER A 285 2.68 8.92 10.76
CA SER A 285 2.80 10.35 11.11
C SER A 285 4.06 11.02 10.56
N LYS A 286 5.05 10.23 10.15
CA LYS A 286 6.31 10.70 9.54
C LYS A 286 6.33 10.52 8.03
N ILE A 287 5.87 9.36 7.54
CA ILE A 287 5.98 9.02 6.12
C ILE A 287 4.91 9.72 5.27
N VAL A 288 3.68 9.84 5.76
CA VAL A 288 2.59 10.49 5.03
C VAL A 288 2.90 11.96 4.75
N PRO A 289 3.25 12.81 5.75
CA PRO A 289 3.62 14.20 5.49
C PRO A 289 4.84 14.35 4.58
N LEU A 290 5.81 13.42 4.66
CA LEU A 290 6.96 13.40 3.76
C LEU A 290 6.51 13.25 2.30
N ILE A 291 5.63 12.30 2.01
CA ILE A 291 5.09 12.10 0.66
C ILE A 291 4.23 13.29 0.24
N GLU A 292 3.33 13.80 1.10
CA GLU A 292 2.47 14.95 0.80
C GLU A 292 3.25 16.22 0.45
N SER A 293 4.43 16.41 1.04
CA SER A 293 5.31 17.54 0.75
C SER A 293 5.96 17.48 -0.64
N SER A 294 5.93 16.34 -1.32
CA SER A 294 6.62 16.11 -2.58
C SER A 294 5.90 16.69 -3.81
N GLN A 295 6.65 16.90 -4.90
CA GLN A 295 6.06 17.27 -6.19
C GLN A 295 5.21 16.13 -6.76
N ALA A 296 5.59 14.88 -6.54
CA ALA A 296 4.84 13.71 -6.99
C ALA A 296 3.42 13.67 -6.39
N PHE A 297 3.26 14.03 -5.11
CA PHE A 297 1.96 14.13 -4.49
C PHE A 297 1.16 15.32 -5.01
N ARG A 298 1.78 16.51 -5.11
CA ARG A 298 1.11 17.71 -5.66
C ARG A 298 0.65 17.54 -7.11
N ASN A 299 1.28 16.67 -7.86
CA ASN A 299 0.86 16.27 -9.21
C ASN A 299 -0.21 15.16 -9.18
N ASN A 300 -1.21 15.32 -8.32
CA ASN A 300 -2.32 14.37 -8.14
C ASN A 300 -1.88 12.98 -7.65
N GLY A 301 -0.85 12.93 -6.82
CA GLY A 301 -0.43 11.68 -6.19
C GLY A 301 -1.53 11.08 -5.31
N LEU A 302 -1.44 9.79 -5.09
CA LEU A 302 -2.33 9.01 -4.23
C LEU A 302 -1.50 8.25 -3.19
N ILE A 303 -1.82 8.43 -1.91
CA ILE A 303 -1.35 7.57 -0.83
C ILE A 303 -2.52 6.66 -0.43
N VAL A 304 -2.26 5.38 -0.31
CA VAL A 304 -3.21 4.38 0.24
C VAL A 304 -2.61 3.81 1.51
N ILE A 305 -3.35 3.86 2.61
CA ILE A 305 -3.06 3.17 3.87
C ILE A 305 -4.02 2.00 3.96
N TRP A 306 -3.50 0.81 4.09
CA TRP A 306 -4.22 -0.43 3.95
C TRP A 306 -3.83 -1.42 5.05
N THR A 307 -4.77 -2.23 5.53
CA THR A 307 -4.48 -3.39 6.37
C THR A 307 -4.81 -4.68 5.61
N ASP A 308 -3.98 -5.68 5.80
CA ASP A 308 -3.96 -6.90 4.97
C ASP A 308 -5.07 -7.89 5.29
N GLU A 309 -5.35 -8.13 6.57
CA GLU A 309 -6.30 -9.15 7.01
C GLU A 309 -6.99 -8.82 8.33
N THR A 310 -8.13 -9.46 8.58
CA THR A 310 -8.86 -9.30 9.83
C THR A 310 -8.37 -10.29 10.88
N GLU A 311 -8.21 -9.82 12.12
CA GLU A 311 -7.84 -10.61 13.26
C GLU A 311 -9.04 -10.96 14.14
N GLY A 312 -9.00 -12.14 14.77
CA GLY A 312 -10.08 -12.59 15.67
C GLY A 312 -11.44 -12.81 14.98
N SER A 313 -11.46 -12.85 13.66
CA SER A 313 -12.68 -13.03 12.88
C SER A 313 -13.24 -14.45 13.00
N PRO A 314 -14.55 -14.61 13.15
CA PRO A 314 -15.18 -15.93 13.22
C PRO A 314 -15.25 -16.67 11.88
N GLY A 315 -14.65 -16.14 10.82
CA GLY A 315 -14.68 -16.69 9.47
C GLY A 315 -15.72 -16.08 8.54
N CYS A 316 -15.56 -16.29 7.26
CA CYS A 316 -16.50 -15.91 6.20
C CYS A 316 -17.05 -14.48 6.29
N GLY A 317 -16.17 -13.53 6.61
CA GLY A 317 -16.46 -12.11 6.49
C GLY A 317 -17.70 -11.67 7.27
N SER A 318 -17.65 -11.73 8.59
CA SER A 318 -18.60 -10.93 9.37
C SER A 318 -18.43 -9.48 8.96
N ALA A 319 -19.50 -8.84 8.50
CA ALA A 319 -19.49 -7.44 8.08
C ALA A 319 -19.13 -6.45 9.22
N GLU A 320 -18.99 -6.96 10.45
CA GLU A 320 -18.58 -6.20 11.63
C GLU A 320 -17.05 -6.11 11.77
N PHE A 321 -16.31 -7.04 11.15
CA PHE A 321 -14.85 -6.98 11.06
C PHE A 321 -14.49 -6.27 9.75
N THR A 322 -13.89 -5.12 9.86
CA THR A 322 -13.44 -4.35 8.69
C THR A 322 -11.95 -4.08 8.76
N LEU A 323 -11.38 -3.79 7.60
CA LEU A 323 -9.98 -3.42 7.43
C LEU A 323 -9.87 -1.92 7.18
N ALA A 324 -8.70 -1.35 7.41
CA ALA A 324 -8.42 0.03 7.04
C ALA A 324 -8.21 0.13 5.52
N GLU A 325 -8.87 1.11 4.91
CA GLU A 325 -8.64 1.57 3.56
C GLU A 325 -8.83 3.08 3.55
N ILE A 326 -7.71 3.81 3.62
CA ILE A 326 -7.67 5.27 3.69
C ILE A 326 -6.91 5.78 2.47
N VAL A 327 -7.55 6.63 1.68
CA VAL A 327 -6.97 7.26 0.50
C VAL A 327 -6.71 8.74 0.75
N ILE A 328 -5.51 9.21 0.44
CA ILE A 328 -5.08 10.60 0.59
C ILE A 328 -4.62 11.09 -0.77
N SER A 329 -5.32 12.07 -1.34
CA SER A 329 -5.01 12.62 -2.67
C SER A 329 -5.65 13.99 -2.86
N PRO A 330 -5.03 14.89 -3.61
CA PRO A 330 -5.72 16.10 -4.08
C PRO A 330 -7.02 15.79 -4.83
N LEU A 331 -7.14 14.59 -5.38
CA LEU A 331 -8.32 14.11 -6.11
C LEU A 331 -9.28 13.27 -5.25
N ALA A 332 -9.01 13.02 -3.97
CA ALA A 332 -10.00 12.43 -3.06
C ALA A 332 -11.19 13.39 -2.85
N LYS A 333 -12.36 12.87 -2.49
CA LYS A 333 -13.51 13.72 -2.11
C LYS A 333 -13.18 14.62 -0.93
N GLY A 334 -12.32 14.16 -0.03
CA GLY A 334 -11.74 14.96 1.03
C GLY A 334 -12.61 15.12 2.27
N ASN A 335 -12.08 15.83 3.27
CA ASN A 335 -12.73 16.08 4.56
C ASN A 335 -13.21 14.80 5.26
N ALA A 336 -12.36 13.76 5.24
CA ALA A 336 -12.68 12.43 5.78
C ALA A 336 -13.99 11.86 5.21
N TYR A 337 -14.26 12.09 3.91
CA TYR A 337 -15.41 11.50 3.24
C TYR A 337 -15.37 9.98 3.40
N THR A 338 -16.52 9.39 3.67
CA THR A 338 -16.66 7.94 3.79
C THR A 338 -17.97 7.45 3.18
N ASN A 339 -17.98 6.20 2.76
CA ASN A 339 -19.16 5.49 2.30
C ASN A 339 -19.20 4.07 2.89
N SER A 340 -20.32 3.38 2.69
CA SER A 340 -20.56 2.00 3.14
C SER A 340 -20.60 0.98 1.99
N ILE A 341 -20.04 1.33 0.85
CA ILE A 341 -19.89 0.41 -0.28
C ILE A 341 -18.93 -0.70 0.16
N PRO A 342 -19.27 -1.98 -0.04
CA PRO A 342 -18.35 -3.07 0.27
C PRO A 342 -17.18 -3.05 -0.71
N TYR A 343 -15.98 -2.90 -0.15
CA TYR A 343 -14.72 -3.00 -0.87
C TYR A 343 -13.86 -4.12 -0.31
N SER A 344 -12.83 -4.49 -1.02
CA SER A 344 -11.82 -5.49 -0.61
C SER A 344 -10.53 -5.28 -1.42
N HIS A 345 -9.51 -6.09 -1.17
CA HIS A 345 -8.26 -6.08 -1.95
C HIS A 345 -8.49 -6.18 -3.47
N SER A 346 -9.55 -6.88 -3.88
CA SER A 346 -9.97 -6.92 -5.30
C SER A 346 -10.41 -5.55 -5.81
N SER A 347 -10.96 -4.70 -4.95
CA SER A 347 -11.36 -3.32 -5.31
C SER A 347 -10.14 -2.43 -5.56
N ASP A 348 -9.10 -2.60 -4.75
CA ASP A 348 -7.83 -1.91 -4.93
C ASP A 348 -7.16 -2.32 -6.22
N LEU A 349 -6.99 -3.62 -6.43
CA LEU A 349 -6.36 -4.13 -7.65
C LEU A 349 -7.11 -3.68 -8.90
N ARG A 350 -8.46 -3.69 -8.87
CA ARG A 350 -9.28 -3.13 -9.94
C ARG A 350 -8.99 -1.65 -10.18
N SER A 351 -9.00 -0.86 -9.11
CA SER A 351 -8.76 0.58 -9.19
C SER A 351 -7.35 0.90 -9.68
N LEU A 352 -6.35 0.15 -9.25
CA LEU A 352 -4.97 0.28 -9.73
C LEU A 352 -4.86 -0.03 -11.23
N GLN A 353 -5.54 -1.09 -11.70
CA GLN A 353 -5.58 -1.40 -13.13
C GLN A 353 -6.24 -0.27 -13.93
N GLU A 354 -7.34 0.31 -13.44
CA GLU A 354 -8.03 1.45 -14.05
C GLU A 354 -7.15 2.71 -14.05
N ILE A 355 -6.51 3.05 -12.92
CA ILE A 355 -5.61 4.20 -12.79
C ILE A 355 -4.41 4.10 -13.74
N PHE A 356 -3.85 2.92 -13.89
CA PHE A 356 -2.68 2.70 -14.75
C PHE A 356 -3.06 2.35 -16.18
N GLY A 357 -4.33 2.04 -16.46
CA GLY A 357 -4.81 1.59 -17.76
C GLY A 357 -4.15 0.28 -18.21
N VAL A 358 -3.95 -0.67 -17.30
CA VAL A 358 -3.29 -1.96 -17.58
C VAL A 358 -4.28 -3.10 -17.49
N ALA A 359 -4.28 -3.97 -18.51
CA ALA A 359 -5.18 -5.12 -18.61
C ALA A 359 -4.38 -6.41 -18.71
N GLY A 360 -4.76 -7.41 -17.92
CA GLY A 360 -4.27 -8.77 -18.09
C GLY A 360 -4.85 -9.44 -19.35
N PRO A 361 -4.46 -10.67 -19.64
CA PRO A 361 -4.91 -11.40 -20.85
C PRO A 361 -6.44 -11.56 -20.99
N LYS A 362 -7.17 -11.44 -19.88
CA LYS A 362 -8.63 -11.52 -19.80
C LYS A 362 -9.29 -10.23 -19.32
N GLY A 363 -8.60 -9.09 -19.36
CA GLY A 363 -9.04 -7.82 -18.80
C GLY A 363 -8.56 -7.62 -17.37
N TYR A 364 -9.46 -7.62 -16.40
CA TYR A 364 -9.06 -7.51 -14.99
C TYR A 364 -8.34 -8.76 -14.48
N LEU A 365 -7.45 -8.57 -13.51
CA LEU A 365 -6.68 -9.65 -12.87
C LEU A 365 -7.52 -10.37 -11.82
N GLY A 366 -7.57 -11.70 -11.91
CA GLY A 366 -8.22 -12.54 -10.91
C GLY A 366 -9.63 -12.08 -10.52
N ASP A 367 -9.89 -12.00 -9.24
CA ASP A 367 -11.19 -11.59 -8.68
C ASP A 367 -11.48 -10.09 -8.83
N SER A 368 -10.51 -9.28 -9.19
CA SER A 368 -10.74 -7.83 -9.40
C SER A 368 -11.77 -7.57 -10.52
N ALA A 369 -12.02 -8.53 -11.40
CA ALA A 369 -13.09 -8.47 -12.39
C ALA A 369 -14.51 -8.35 -11.78
N ASN A 370 -14.70 -8.89 -10.59
CA ASN A 370 -15.99 -8.92 -9.88
C ASN A 370 -16.13 -7.80 -8.84
N ALA A 371 -15.04 -7.08 -8.56
CA ALA A 371 -15.00 -6.08 -7.51
C ALA A 371 -15.61 -4.73 -7.92
N THR A 372 -15.98 -3.94 -6.95
CA THR A 372 -16.34 -2.53 -7.13
C THR A 372 -15.09 -1.68 -7.03
N SER A 373 -14.83 -0.80 -8.00
CA SER A 373 -13.72 0.15 -7.95
C SER A 373 -13.89 1.15 -6.80
N LEU A 374 -12.76 1.64 -6.26
CA LEU A 374 -12.73 2.68 -5.22
C LEU A 374 -13.15 4.06 -5.71
N ILE A 375 -13.63 4.18 -6.94
CA ILE A 375 -13.95 5.45 -7.61
C ILE A 375 -14.83 6.39 -6.78
N ASP A 376 -15.74 5.85 -5.94
CA ASP A 376 -16.60 6.70 -5.11
C ASP A 376 -15.85 7.40 -3.96
N LEU A 377 -14.63 7.02 -3.64
CA LEU A 377 -13.78 7.75 -2.69
C LEU A 377 -13.15 9.00 -3.30
N PHE A 378 -13.25 9.18 -4.61
CA PHE A 378 -12.58 10.23 -5.38
C PHE A 378 -13.56 11.20 -6.04
N LYS A 379 -13.02 12.33 -6.47
CA LYS A 379 -13.74 13.30 -7.31
C LYS A 379 -14.04 12.67 -8.68
N PRO A 380 -15.13 13.07 -9.33
CA PRO A 380 -15.48 12.56 -10.65
C PRO A 380 -14.34 12.72 -11.66
N GLY A 381 -14.00 11.66 -12.37
CA GLY A 381 -12.95 11.65 -13.39
C GLY A 381 -11.54 11.36 -12.87
N ALA A 382 -11.31 11.28 -11.56
CA ALA A 382 -10.01 10.95 -10.98
C ALA A 382 -9.54 9.54 -11.32
N ILE A 383 -10.47 8.58 -11.35
CA ILE A 383 -10.25 7.20 -11.79
C ILE A 383 -11.13 6.97 -13.02
N PRO A 384 -10.62 6.38 -14.11
CA PRO A 384 -11.42 5.98 -15.26
C PRO A 384 -12.53 5.01 -14.86
N LEU A 385 -13.69 5.07 -15.56
CA LEU A 385 -14.85 4.21 -15.25
C LEU A 385 -14.63 2.73 -15.59
N SER A 386 -13.67 2.46 -16.47
CA SER A 386 -13.31 1.10 -16.90
C SER A 386 -11.92 1.07 -17.51
N LEU A 387 -11.39 -0.15 -17.73
CA LEU A 387 -10.15 -0.32 -18.50
C LEU A 387 -10.23 0.19 -19.94
N GLN A 388 -11.42 0.19 -20.53
CA GLN A 388 -11.63 0.74 -21.89
C GLN A 388 -11.48 2.26 -21.89
N ASP A 389 -12.01 2.93 -20.87
CA ASP A 389 -11.90 4.39 -20.72
C ASP A 389 -10.47 4.82 -20.35
N ALA A 390 -9.71 3.96 -19.70
CA ALA A 390 -8.32 4.19 -19.35
C ALA A 390 -7.33 4.08 -20.55
N ALA A 391 -7.77 3.52 -21.67
CA ALA A 391 -6.94 3.33 -22.86
C ALA A 391 -6.94 4.55 -23.82
N HIS A 392 -7.69 5.59 -23.49
CA HIS A 392 -7.80 6.86 -24.22
C HIS A 392 -7.27 8.02 -23.38
#